data_873ec70259eb547bfeeeab77ef9f008c
#
_entry.id   873ec70259eb547bfeeeab77ef9f008c
#
_cell.length_a   1.000
_cell.length_b   1.000
_cell.length_c   1.000
_cell.angle_alpha   90.00
_cell.angle_beta   90.00
_cell.angle_gamma   90.00
#
_symmetry.space_group_name_H-M   'P 1'
#
loop_
_entity.id
_entity.type
_entity.pdbx_description
1 polymer ?
#
loop_
_entity_poly.entity_id
_entity_poly.type
_entity_poly.pdbx_seq_one_letter_code
_entity_poly.pdbx_strand_id
1 'polypeptide(L)'
;MGVMGLAHALYLRGHAFASPEAVEFNDEAMEAIAYYAYEASADLAAERGTYSSYKGSKWDRGLLPQDTIDLLEKERGVAVDVPRGGKMDWTPLRAKIAKQGMRNSNCLAIAPTATISNITATSPCIEPTYKNLFVKSNLSGEFIVLNPFLVKDLKARGLWDQDMIDNLKYFDGELKDIERIPADLKAKYLTAFDIDAKWILDAAARRQKWIDQAQSVNLWIKTPDLKTLSHMYRHAWHVGLKTTYYLRSLGAVSYTH
;
A
#
# COMPACT_ATOMS: atom_id res chain seq x y z
N MET A 1 1.78 6.29 -13.62
CA MET A 1 2.11 4.90 -13.21
C MET A 1 1.55 4.65 -11.81
N GLY A 2 1.30 3.40 -11.45
CA GLY A 2 0.92 2.98 -10.11
C GLY A 2 1.51 1.61 -9.83
N VAL A 3 1.67 1.28 -8.54
CA VAL A 3 2.22 0.00 -8.10
C VAL A 3 1.12 -0.93 -7.61
N MET A 4 1.36 -2.23 -7.74
CA MET A 4 0.58 -3.31 -7.16
C MET A 4 1.53 -4.41 -6.67
N GLY A 5 1.05 -5.35 -5.88
CA GLY A 5 1.86 -6.48 -5.43
C GLY A 5 2.64 -6.24 -4.13
N LEU A 6 2.33 -5.19 -3.35
CA LEU A 6 3.07 -4.92 -2.11
C LEU A 6 3.02 -6.11 -1.14
N ALA A 7 1.85 -6.72 -0.92
CA ALA A 7 1.75 -7.86 0.00
C ALA A 7 2.64 -9.03 -0.45
N HIS A 8 2.65 -9.34 -1.76
CA HIS A 8 3.53 -10.39 -2.30
C HIS A 8 5.02 -10.04 -2.14
N ALA A 9 5.40 -8.78 -2.37
CA ALA A 9 6.77 -8.33 -2.15
C ALA A 9 7.22 -8.49 -0.70
N LEU A 10 6.34 -8.15 0.25
CA LEU A 10 6.59 -8.33 1.69
C LEU A 10 6.74 -9.82 2.05
N TYR A 11 5.89 -10.69 1.52
CA TYR A 11 6.02 -12.15 1.73
C TYR A 11 7.36 -12.68 1.23
N LEU A 12 7.81 -12.25 0.06
CA LEU A 12 9.10 -12.65 -0.51
C LEU A 12 10.28 -12.15 0.32
N ARG A 13 10.15 -10.99 0.94
CA ARG A 13 11.17 -10.43 1.84
C ARG A 13 11.10 -10.98 3.28
N GLY A 14 10.07 -11.75 3.60
CA GLY A 14 9.86 -12.30 4.94
C GLY A 14 9.30 -11.31 5.96
N HIS A 15 8.75 -10.17 5.50
CA HIS A 15 8.20 -9.14 6.39
C HIS A 15 6.69 -9.34 6.63
N ALA A 16 6.26 -9.17 7.87
CA ALA A 16 4.85 -9.00 8.19
C ALA A 16 4.37 -7.63 7.70
N PHE A 17 3.15 -7.53 7.19
CA PHE A 17 2.60 -6.24 6.77
C PHE A 17 2.51 -5.24 7.92
N ALA A 18 2.13 -5.72 9.10
CA ALA A 18 2.08 -4.96 10.35
C ALA A 18 3.44 -4.94 11.04
N SER A 19 4.44 -4.31 10.43
CA SER A 19 5.79 -4.21 10.98
C SER A 19 6.51 -2.93 10.56
N PRO A 20 7.46 -2.43 11.35
CA PRO A 20 8.29 -1.30 10.96
C PRO A 20 9.07 -1.57 9.66
N GLU A 21 9.57 -2.80 9.48
CA GLU A 21 10.32 -3.22 8.30
C GLU A 21 9.48 -3.13 7.02
N ALA A 22 8.18 -3.45 7.10
CA ALA A 22 7.27 -3.28 5.98
C ALA A 22 7.03 -1.81 5.64
N VAL A 23 6.89 -0.95 6.64
CA VAL A 23 6.72 0.50 6.46
C VAL A 23 7.98 1.09 5.83
N GLU A 24 9.17 0.71 6.31
CA GLU A 24 10.44 1.19 5.76
C GLU A 24 10.68 0.69 4.33
N PHE A 25 10.50 -0.59 4.07
CA PHE A 25 10.60 -1.14 2.70
C PHE A 25 9.68 -0.42 1.72
N ASN A 26 8.47 -0.11 2.15
CA ASN A 26 7.49 0.61 1.33
C ASN A 26 7.91 2.06 1.05
N ASP A 27 8.51 2.74 2.02
CA ASP A 27 9.08 4.09 1.86
C ASP A 27 10.21 4.08 0.82
N GLU A 28 11.21 3.21 1.00
CA GLU A 28 12.38 3.08 0.12
C GLU A 28 12.00 2.68 -1.31
N ALA A 29 11.12 1.68 -1.45
CA ALA A 29 10.69 1.21 -2.76
C ALA A 29 9.94 2.32 -3.52
N MET A 30 9.09 3.09 -2.82
CA MET A 30 8.35 4.17 -3.46
C MET A 30 9.24 5.36 -3.79
N GLU A 31 10.24 5.68 -2.94
CA GLU A 31 11.26 6.68 -3.24
C GLU A 31 11.99 6.36 -4.55
N ALA A 32 12.49 5.14 -4.69
CA ALA A 32 13.22 4.73 -5.90
C ALA A 32 12.33 4.80 -7.15
N ILE A 33 11.10 4.30 -7.07
CA ILE A 33 10.15 4.37 -8.17
C ILE A 33 9.85 5.82 -8.56
N ALA A 34 9.68 6.70 -7.58
CA ALA A 34 9.41 8.11 -7.81
C ALA A 34 10.61 8.81 -8.47
N TYR A 35 11.80 8.58 -7.95
CA TYR A 35 13.03 9.17 -8.49
C TYR A 35 13.17 8.88 -9.98
N TYR A 36 13.15 7.61 -10.36
CA TYR A 36 13.35 7.22 -11.76
C TYR A 36 12.16 7.57 -12.66
N ALA A 37 10.94 7.63 -12.14
CA ALA A 37 9.79 8.08 -12.89
C ALA A 37 9.88 9.57 -13.24
N TYR A 38 10.30 10.40 -12.30
CA TYR A 38 10.49 11.83 -12.53
C TYR A 38 11.71 12.12 -13.38
N GLU A 39 12.78 11.36 -13.22
CA GLU A 39 13.96 11.43 -14.07
C GLU A 39 13.60 11.15 -15.53
N ALA A 40 12.90 10.05 -15.80
CA ALA A 40 12.44 9.69 -17.14
C ALA A 40 11.51 10.76 -17.74
N SER A 41 10.63 11.37 -16.93
CA SER A 41 9.78 12.46 -17.41
C SER A 41 10.57 13.73 -17.74
N ALA A 42 11.66 14.02 -17.04
CA ALA A 42 12.57 15.13 -17.37
C ALA A 42 13.36 14.83 -18.64
N ASP A 43 13.82 13.60 -18.86
CA ASP A 43 14.50 13.21 -20.11
C ASP A 43 13.57 13.29 -21.31
N LEU A 44 12.32 12.84 -21.17
CA LEU A 44 11.30 13.01 -22.20
C LEU A 44 10.96 14.48 -22.47
N ALA A 45 11.06 15.35 -21.48
CA ALA A 45 10.88 16.78 -21.70
C ALA A 45 12.01 17.39 -22.54
N ALA A 46 13.24 16.91 -22.37
CA ALA A 46 14.36 17.33 -23.23
C ALA A 46 14.18 16.92 -24.68
N GLU A 47 13.57 15.74 -24.94
CA GLU A 47 13.32 15.24 -26.29
C GLU A 47 12.08 15.87 -26.96
N ARG A 48 10.99 16.07 -26.21
CA ARG A 48 9.65 16.34 -26.72
C ARG A 48 9.02 17.62 -26.20
N GLY A 49 9.77 18.41 -25.44
CA GLY A 49 9.27 19.59 -24.74
C GLY A 49 8.44 19.27 -23.51
N THR A 50 8.19 20.27 -22.71
CA THR A 50 7.34 20.18 -21.52
C THR A 50 5.86 20.03 -21.87
N TYR A 51 5.02 19.63 -20.91
CA TYR A 51 3.57 19.70 -21.10
C TYR A 51 3.09 21.17 -21.17
N SER A 52 1.96 21.41 -21.83
CA SER A 52 1.51 22.77 -22.22
C SER A 52 1.30 23.73 -21.03
N SER A 53 0.84 23.23 -19.88
CA SER A 53 0.61 24.01 -18.66
C SER A 53 1.76 23.89 -17.64
N TYR A 54 2.97 23.63 -18.10
CA TYR A 54 4.15 23.49 -17.22
C TYR A 54 4.46 24.79 -16.47
N LYS A 55 4.39 25.92 -17.17
CA LYS A 55 4.74 27.23 -16.63
C LYS A 55 3.84 27.60 -15.44
N GLY A 56 4.46 27.96 -14.31
CA GLY A 56 3.77 28.25 -13.05
C GLY A 56 3.36 27.01 -12.22
N SER A 57 3.56 25.81 -12.74
CA SER A 57 3.30 24.56 -12.00
C SER A 57 4.23 24.40 -10.79
N LYS A 58 3.95 23.42 -9.94
CA LYS A 58 4.85 23.08 -8.83
C LYS A 58 6.24 22.69 -9.34
N TRP A 59 6.30 21.92 -10.44
CA TRP A 59 7.56 21.53 -11.09
C TRP A 59 8.36 22.74 -11.59
N ASP A 60 7.72 23.70 -12.26
CA ASP A 60 8.38 24.94 -12.72
C ASP A 60 8.92 25.79 -11.56
N ARG A 61 8.26 25.71 -10.40
CA ARG A 61 8.70 26.40 -9.17
C ARG A 61 9.74 25.63 -8.36
N GLY A 62 10.21 24.48 -8.85
CA GLY A 62 11.18 23.61 -8.18
C GLY A 62 10.62 22.80 -7.00
N LEU A 63 9.28 22.69 -6.90
CA LEU A 63 8.62 21.96 -5.82
C LEU A 63 8.33 20.53 -6.26
N LEU A 64 9.00 19.56 -5.65
CA LEU A 64 8.77 18.14 -5.82
C LEU A 64 7.67 17.67 -4.84
N PRO A 65 7.14 16.44 -4.98
CA PRO A 65 6.09 15.93 -4.09
C PRO A 65 6.45 16.00 -2.60
N GLN A 66 7.68 15.67 -2.21
CA GLN A 66 8.14 15.74 -0.81
C GLN A 66 8.10 17.16 -0.24
N ASP A 67 8.30 18.20 -1.06
CA ASP A 67 8.26 19.59 -0.63
C ASP A 67 6.82 20.05 -0.36
N THR A 68 5.82 19.33 -0.85
CA THR A 68 4.42 19.69 -0.62
C THR A 68 3.98 19.45 0.83
N ILE A 69 4.76 18.71 1.62
CA ILE A 69 4.51 18.56 3.06
C ILE A 69 4.68 19.90 3.78
N ASP A 70 5.72 20.67 3.44
CA ASP A 70 5.96 22.00 4.03
C ASP A 70 4.82 22.97 3.69
N LEU A 71 4.30 22.87 2.45
CA LEU A 71 3.12 23.66 2.06
C LEU A 71 1.89 23.25 2.88
N LEU A 72 1.69 21.97 3.10
CA LEU A 72 0.57 21.44 3.86
C LEU A 72 0.62 21.90 5.33
N GLU A 73 1.80 21.84 5.96
CA GLU A 73 2.00 22.33 7.33
C GLU A 73 1.70 23.82 7.44
N LYS A 74 2.22 24.61 6.49
CA LYS A 74 1.97 26.04 6.44
C LYS A 74 0.48 26.35 6.30
N GLU A 75 -0.24 25.65 5.44
CA GLU A 75 -1.67 25.86 5.21
C GLU A 75 -2.54 25.43 6.40
N ARG A 76 -2.18 24.30 7.04
CA ARG A 76 -2.93 23.75 8.18
C ARG A 76 -2.57 24.42 9.52
N GLY A 77 -1.40 25.04 9.62
CA GLY A 77 -0.85 25.54 10.88
C GLY A 77 -0.49 24.45 11.89
N VAL A 78 -0.34 23.19 11.42
CA VAL A 78 -0.05 22.01 12.25
C VAL A 78 1.00 21.16 11.54
N ALA A 79 1.96 20.63 12.31
CA ALA A 79 2.97 19.70 11.80
C ALA A 79 2.34 18.41 11.24
N VAL A 80 2.93 17.91 10.18
CA VAL A 80 2.58 16.61 9.59
C VAL A 80 3.51 15.55 10.17
N ASP A 81 2.94 14.56 10.84
CA ASP A 81 3.69 13.48 11.51
C ASP A 81 4.15 12.41 10.50
N VAL A 82 5.14 12.80 9.68
CA VAL A 82 5.80 11.90 8.73
C VAL A 82 7.29 12.20 8.66
N PRO A 83 8.17 11.19 8.66
CA PRO A 83 9.59 11.41 8.47
C PRO A 83 9.90 12.08 7.13
N ARG A 84 10.72 13.11 7.18
CA ARG A 84 11.20 13.84 6.01
C ARG A 84 12.37 13.11 5.37
N GLY A 85 12.58 13.35 4.09
CA GLY A 85 13.70 12.79 3.35
C GLY A 85 13.56 11.30 3.06
N GLY A 86 14.60 10.76 2.46
CA GLY A 86 14.75 9.38 2.04
C GLY A 86 16.22 8.99 1.97
N LYS A 87 16.53 7.93 1.22
CA LYS A 87 17.90 7.38 1.07
C LYS A 87 18.61 7.85 -0.20
N MET A 88 17.87 8.39 -1.18
CA MET A 88 18.44 8.84 -2.45
C MET A 88 18.84 10.33 -2.39
N ASP A 89 19.90 10.67 -3.14
CA ASP A 89 20.26 12.07 -3.38
C ASP A 89 19.38 12.67 -4.47
N TRP A 90 18.47 13.54 -4.09
CA TRP A 90 17.56 14.22 -5.02
C TRP A 90 18.17 15.47 -5.68
N THR A 91 19.37 15.89 -5.28
CA THR A 91 20.01 17.10 -5.80
C THR A 91 20.25 17.06 -7.31
N PRO A 92 20.77 15.97 -7.89
CA PRO A 92 20.96 15.87 -9.35
C PRO A 92 19.66 15.91 -10.12
N LEU A 93 18.62 15.25 -9.60
CA LEU A 93 17.32 15.23 -10.25
C LEU A 93 16.62 16.60 -10.20
N ARG A 94 16.72 17.32 -9.08
CA ARG A 94 16.22 18.70 -8.98
C ARG A 94 16.89 19.61 -10.01
N ALA A 95 18.21 19.52 -10.16
CA ALA A 95 18.95 20.28 -11.16
C ALA A 95 18.53 19.90 -12.59
N LYS A 96 18.32 18.61 -12.86
CA LYS A 96 17.83 18.10 -14.15
C LYS A 96 16.46 18.68 -14.48
N ILE A 97 15.49 18.59 -13.55
CA ILE A 97 14.12 19.13 -13.73
C ILE A 97 14.15 20.65 -13.94
N ALA A 98 14.95 21.39 -13.18
CA ALA A 98 15.08 22.83 -13.34
C ALA A 98 15.60 23.23 -14.74
N LYS A 99 16.48 22.41 -15.33
CA LYS A 99 17.06 22.63 -16.66
C LYS A 99 16.14 22.19 -17.79
N GLN A 100 15.52 21.02 -17.67
CA GLN A 100 14.80 20.34 -18.77
C GLN A 100 13.28 20.50 -18.67
N GLY A 101 12.76 20.77 -17.47
CA GLY A 101 11.34 20.72 -17.17
C GLY A 101 10.82 19.29 -17.01
N MET A 102 9.50 19.13 -17.14
CA MET A 102 8.81 17.83 -17.05
C MET A 102 7.93 17.63 -18.28
N ARG A 103 7.96 16.42 -18.87
CA ARG A 103 7.07 16.04 -19.96
C ARG A 103 5.65 15.76 -19.47
N ASN A 104 5.53 15.14 -18.30
CA ASN A 104 4.27 14.73 -17.71
C ASN A 104 3.90 15.65 -16.54
N SER A 105 2.69 16.17 -16.53
CA SER A 105 2.19 16.94 -15.39
C SER A 105 2.12 16.10 -14.12
N ASN A 106 1.77 14.83 -14.28
CA ASN A 106 1.64 13.85 -13.21
C ASN A 106 2.23 12.50 -13.67
N CYS A 107 3.00 11.85 -12.81
CA CYS A 107 3.67 10.59 -13.10
C CYS A 107 3.13 9.43 -12.26
N LEU A 108 2.81 9.65 -10.99
CA LEU A 108 2.57 8.60 -10.01
C LEU A 108 1.26 8.77 -9.23
N ALA A 109 0.47 7.71 -9.21
CA ALA A 109 -0.72 7.54 -8.37
C ALA A 109 -0.81 6.10 -7.89
N ILE A 110 -1.52 5.86 -6.81
CA ILE A 110 -1.84 4.50 -6.37
C ILE A 110 -3.30 4.22 -6.69
N ALA A 111 -3.52 3.33 -7.67
CA ALA A 111 -4.85 2.91 -8.10
C ALA A 111 -5.25 1.57 -7.44
N PRO A 112 -6.55 1.24 -7.37
CA PRO A 112 -7.03 -0.01 -6.75
C PRO A 112 -6.53 -1.30 -7.41
N THR A 113 -6.29 -1.31 -8.70
CA THR A 113 -5.78 -2.42 -9.53
C THR A 113 -6.50 -3.77 -9.36
N ALA A 114 -7.77 -3.75 -8.94
CA ALA A 114 -8.53 -4.95 -8.58
C ALA A 114 -8.65 -5.99 -9.71
N THR A 115 -8.74 -5.55 -10.96
CA THR A 115 -8.85 -6.44 -12.13
C THR A 115 -7.50 -6.78 -12.72
N ILE A 116 -6.63 -5.80 -12.93
CA ILE A 116 -5.33 -6.01 -13.58
C ILE A 116 -4.39 -6.88 -12.72
N SER A 117 -4.50 -6.83 -11.40
CA SER A 117 -3.74 -7.70 -10.50
C SER A 117 -4.02 -9.18 -10.72
N ASN A 118 -5.25 -9.53 -11.11
CA ASN A 118 -5.60 -10.91 -11.45
C ASN A 118 -4.90 -11.39 -12.75
N ILE A 119 -4.74 -10.50 -13.72
CA ILE A 119 -4.06 -10.82 -14.99
C ILE A 119 -2.57 -11.07 -14.75
N THR A 120 -1.97 -10.29 -13.88
CA THR A 120 -0.54 -10.39 -13.53
C THR A 120 -0.26 -11.38 -12.40
N ALA A 121 -1.29 -12.04 -11.86
CA ALA A 121 -1.19 -12.99 -10.74
C ALA A 121 -0.46 -12.40 -9.50
N THR A 122 -0.75 -11.13 -9.18
CA THR A 122 -0.17 -10.46 -8.01
C THR A 122 -1.25 -9.93 -7.06
N SER A 123 -0.86 -9.51 -5.84
CA SER A 123 -1.80 -8.87 -4.92
C SER A 123 -2.24 -7.49 -5.45
N PRO A 124 -3.52 -7.11 -5.29
CA PRO A 124 -4.01 -5.82 -5.75
C PRO A 124 -3.40 -4.67 -4.95
N CYS A 125 -3.15 -3.56 -5.62
CA CYS A 125 -2.76 -2.29 -5.02
C CYS A 125 -1.55 -2.44 -4.06
N ILE A 126 -1.65 -1.74 -2.96
CA ILE A 126 -0.69 -1.69 -1.84
C ILE A 126 -1.36 -2.22 -0.56
N GLU A 127 -2.35 -3.07 -0.71
CA GLU A 127 -3.19 -3.59 0.36
C GLU A 127 -2.62 -4.86 0.98
N PRO A 128 -2.94 -5.13 2.27
CA PRO A 128 -2.71 -6.45 2.84
C PRO A 128 -3.63 -7.48 2.18
N THR A 129 -3.27 -8.75 2.33
CA THR A 129 -4.09 -9.86 1.82
C THR A 129 -5.45 -9.88 2.53
N TYR A 130 -6.52 -9.95 1.75
CA TYR A 130 -7.89 -9.95 2.26
C TYR A 130 -8.18 -11.18 3.14
N LYS A 131 -7.92 -12.38 2.61
CA LYS A 131 -8.03 -13.67 3.29
C LYS A 131 -6.96 -14.62 2.78
N ASN A 132 -6.51 -15.57 3.61
CA ASN A 132 -5.58 -16.60 3.18
C ASN A 132 -6.26 -17.75 2.42
N LEU A 133 -7.55 -17.97 2.68
CA LEU A 133 -8.40 -18.95 1.97
C LEU A 133 -9.74 -18.29 1.67
N PHE A 134 -10.22 -18.35 0.44
CA PHE A 134 -11.55 -17.88 0.05
C PHE A 134 -12.01 -18.53 -1.25
N VAL A 135 -13.30 -18.51 -1.49
CA VAL A 135 -13.91 -18.92 -2.75
C VAL A 135 -14.12 -17.69 -3.62
N LYS A 136 -13.59 -17.73 -4.83
CA LYS A 136 -13.82 -16.71 -5.86
C LYS A 136 -14.84 -17.26 -6.86
N SER A 137 -16.00 -16.60 -6.91
CA SER A 137 -17.06 -16.95 -7.86
C SER A 137 -17.07 -15.97 -9.04
N ASN A 138 -17.19 -16.47 -10.25
CA ASN A 138 -17.38 -15.71 -11.48
C ASN A 138 -18.29 -16.48 -12.46
N LEU A 139 -18.49 -15.92 -13.65
CA LEU A 139 -19.33 -16.57 -14.70
C LEU A 139 -18.83 -17.97 -15.14
N SER A 140 -17.56 -18.28 -14.92
CA SER A 140 -16.96 -19.56 -15.28
C SER A 140 -17.00 -20.59 -14.16
N GLY A 141 -17.48 -20.22 -12.95
CA GLY A 141 -17.59 -21.12 -11.80
C GLY A 141 -17.00 -20.58 -10.52
N GLU A 142 -16.82 -21.47 -9.55
CA GLU A 142 -16.23 -21.19 -8.25
C GLU A 142 -14.81 -21.74 -8.17
N PHE A 143 -13.90 -20.93 -7.67
CA PHE A 143 -12.49 -21.28 -7.55
C PHE A 143 -12.03 -21.07 -6.10
N ILE A 144 -11.47 -22.11 -5.51
CA ILE A 144 -10.83 -22.00 -4.19
C ILE A 144 -9.47 -21.33 -4.39
N VAL A 145 -9.28 -20.21 -3.71
CA VAL A 145 -8.02 -19.46 -3.70
C VAL A 145 -7.38 -19.62 -2.33
N LEU A 146 -6.20 -20.18 -2.30
CA LEU A 146 -5.37 -20.33 -1.12
C LEU A 146 -4.08 -19.55 -1.33
N ASN A 147 -3.63 -18.82 -0.30
CA ASN A 147 -2.41 -18.04 -0.35
C ASN A 147 -1.18 -18.94 -0.61
N PRO A 148 -0.56 -18.89 -1.80
CA PRO A 148 0.51 -19.80 -2.17
C PRO A 148 1.79 -19.60 -1.35
N PHE A 149 2.03 -18.39 -0.84
CA PHE A 149 3.17 -18.09 0.03
C PHE A 149 3.03 -18.77 1.39
N LEU A 150 1.81 -18.74 1.97
CA LEU A 150 1.51 -19.47 3.19
C LEU A 150 1.74 -20.97 3.02
N VAL A 151 1.22 -21.54 1.94
CA VAL A 151 1.43 -22.99 1.64
C VAL A 151 2.90 -23.33 1.51
N LYS A 152 3.67 -22.49 0.82
CA LYS A 152 5.13 -22.66 0.66
C LYS A 152 5.84 -22.67 2.01
N ASP A 153 5.52 -21.70 2.88
CA ASP A 153 6.16 -21.58 4.18
C ASP A 153 5.75 -22.73 5.13
N LEU A 154 4.48 -23.15 5.11
CA LEU A 154 4.01 -24.32 5.87
C LEU A 154 4.69 -25.60 5.41
N LYS A 155 4.85 -25.81 4.10
CA LYS A 155 5.63 -26.95 3.55
C LYS A 155 7.10 -26.90 3.99
N ALA A 156 7.73 -25.75 3.92
CA ALA A 156 9.13 -25.60 4.33
C ALA A 156 9.35 -25.90 5.82
N ARG A 157 8.32 -25.76 6.64
CA ARG A 157 8.35 -26.08 8.09
C ARG A 157 7.80 -27.47 8.42
N GLY A 158 7.44 -28.28 7.43
CA GLY A 158 6.87 -29.63 7.66
C GLY A 158 5.48 -29.60 8.31
N LEU A 159 4.74 -28.49 8.18
CA LEU A 159 3.42 -28.28 8.78
C LEU A 159 2.27 -28.51 7.79
N TRP A 160 2.56 -28.83 6.53
CA TRP A 160 1.57 -29.02 5.48
C TRP A 160 1.13 -30.48 5.41
N ASP A 161 0.05 -30.81 6.07
CA ASP A 161 -0.58 -32.13 6.10
C ASP A 161 -2.11 -32.00 6.01
N GLN A 162 -2.84 -33.12 6.07
CA GLN A 162 -4.31 -33.12 5.97
C GLN A 162 -4.95 -32.35 7.13
N ASP A 163 -4.44 -32.50 8.35
CA ASP A 163 -4.96 -31.80 9.52
C ASP A 163 -4.80 -30.27 9.38
N MET A 164 -3.69 -29.81 8.80
CA MET A 164 -3.50 -28.40 8.52
C MET A 164 -4.49 -27.88 7.49
N ILE A 165 -4.76 -28.65 6.44
CA ILE A 165 -5.75 -28.31 5.42
C ILE A 165 -7.14 -28.19 6.04
N ASP A 166 -7.50 -29.13 6.91
CA ASP A 166 -8.81 -29.15 7.56
C ASP A 166 -8.95 -28.02 8.58
N ASN A 167 -7.89 -27.70 9.32
CA ASN A 167 -7.85 -26.51 10.17
C ASN A 167 -8.00 -25.20 9.37
N LEU A 168 -7.29 -25.06 8.26
CA LEU A 168 -7.42 -23.87 7.39
C LEU A 168 -8.85 -23.70 6.85
N LYS A 169 -9.51 -24.79 6.52
CA LYS A 169 -10.93 -24.77 6.09
C LYS A 169 -11.86 -24.41 7.27
N TYR A 170 -11.65 -25.02 8.43
CA TYR A 170 -12.47 -24.80 9.61
C TYR A 170 -12.43 -23.34 10.08
N PHE A 171 -11.25 -22.73 10.08
CA PHE A 171 -11.05 -21.32 10.47
C PHE A 171 -11.13 -20.33 9.27
N ASP A 172 -11.64 -20.75 8.11
CA ASP A 172 -11.83 -19.90 6.92
C ASP A 172 -10.55 -19.13 6.51
N GLY A 173 -9.39 -19.79 6.65
CA GLY A 173 -8.07 -19.24 6.36
C GLY A 173 -7.50 -18.30 7.41
N GLU A 174 -8.17 -18.07 8.52
CA GLU A 174 -7.62 -17.36 9.66
C GLU A 174 -6.66 -18.26 10.46
N LEU A 175 -5.48 -17.70 10.81
CA LEU A 175 -4.40 -18.49 11.40
C LEU A 175 -4.33 -18.38 12.93
N LYS A 176 -5.02 -17.39 13.50
CA LYS A 176 -4.90 -17.01 14.91
C LYS A 176 -5.07 -18.20 15.85
N ASP A 177 -6.13 -18.98 15.65
CA ASP A 177 -6.56 -20.05 16.54
C ASP A 177 -6.02 -21.45 16.13
N ILE A 178 -5.19 -21.53 15.10
CA ILE A 178 -4.49 -22.76 14.72
C ILE A 178 -3.21 -22.88 15.54
N GLU A 179 -3.23 -23.67 16.62
CA GLU A 179 -2.13 -23.79 17.57
C GLU A 179 -0.80 -24.23 16.95
N ARG A 180 -0.84 -25.12 15.98
CA ARG A 180 0.34 -25.67 15.29
C ARG A 180 1.13 -24.64 14.48
N ILE A 181 0.51 -23.50 14.12
CA ILE A 181 1.17 -22.45 13.33
C ILE A 181 2.01 -21.57 14.25
N PRO A 182 3.32 -21.44 14.00
CA PRO A 182 4.21 -20.58 14.78
C PRO A 182 3.82 -19.12 14.73
N ALA A 183 4.13 -18.37 15.78
CA ALA A 183 3.73 -16.95 15.93
C ALA A 183 4.27 -16.06 14.80
N ASP A 184 5.46 -16.32 14.29
CA ASP A 184 6.04 -15.55 13.17
C ASP A 184 5.27 -15.74 11.86
N LEU A 185 4.77 -16.95 11.57
CA LEU A 185 3.89 -17.17 10.42
C LEU A 185 2.51 -16.54 10.64
N LYS A 186 1.95 -16.61 11.86
CA LYS A 186 0.71 -15.92 12.18
C LYS A 186 0.83 -14.43 11.92
N ALA A 187 1.90 -13.79 12.37
CA ALA A 187 2.16 -12.38 12.15
C ALA A 187 2.37 -12.04 10.67
N LYS A 188 3.14 -12.85 9.93
CA LYS A 188 3.42 -12.66 8.51
C LYS A 188 2.17 -12.72 7.65
N TYR A 189 1.23 -13.60 7.97
CA TYR A 189 0.02 -13.86 7.18
C TYR A 189 -1.26 -13.32 7.81
N LEU A 190 -1.15 -12.28 8.66
CA LEU A 190 -2.31 -11.51 9.12
C LEU A 190 -3.11 -11.01 7.93
N THR A 191 -4.43 -11.09 8.03
CA THR A 191 -5.34 -10.61 7.00
C THR A 191 -5.71 -9.15 7.20
N ALA A 192 -6.29 -8.53 6.18
CA ALA A 192 -6.61 -7.11 6.19
C ALA A 192 -7.47 -6.67 7.39
N PHE A 193 -8.38 -7.52 7.85
CA PHE A 193 -9.23 -7.22 9.00
C PHE A 193 -8.54 -7.43 10.35
N ASP A 194 -7.41 -8.14 10.41
CA ASP A 194 -6.64 -8.37 11.63
C ASP A 194 -5.52 -7.35 11.83
N ILE A 195 -5.14 -6.66 10.76
CA ILE A 195 -4.10 -5.63 10.79
C ILE A 195 -4.69 -4.33 11.33
N ASP A 196 -4.03 -3.77 12.35
CA ASP A 196 -4.39 -2.43 12.84
C ASP A 196 -4.24 -1.42 11.69
N ALA A 197 -5.29 -0.63 11.47
CA ALA A 197 -5.33 0.39 10.43
C ALA A 197 -4.17 1.39 10.51
N LYS A 198 -3.57 1.57 11.69
CA LYS A 198 -2.38 2.41 11.88
C LYS A 198 -1.24 1.99 10.93
N TRP A 199 -0.96 0.69 10.79
CA TRP A 199 0.10 0.21 9.89
C TRP A 199 -0.17 0.54 8.42
N ILE A 200 -1.43 0.45 8.00
CA ILE A 200 -1.86 0.81 6.64
C ILE A 200 -1.67 2.32 6.42
N LEU A 201 -2.06 3.14 7.40
CA LEU A 201 -1.97 4.58 7.34
C LEU A 201 -0.52 5.08 7.39
N ASP A 202 0.31 4.50 8.25
CA ASP A 202 1.73 4.84 8.35
C ASP A 202 2.47 4.51 7.05
N ALA A 203 2.24 3.33 6.48
CA ALA A 203 2.79 2.96 5.18
C ALA A 203 2.29 3.88 4.06
N ALA A 204 1.01 4.27 4.09
CA ALA A 204 0.44 5.21 3.13
C ALA A 204 1.06 6.61 3.25
N ALA A 205 1.29 7.10 4.46
CA ALA A 205 1.93 8.39 4.72
C ALA A 205 3.36 8.43 4.16
N ARG A 206 4.13 7.35 4.37
CA ARG A 206 5.48 7.22 3.84
C ARG A 206 5.51 7.27 2.32
N ARG A 207 4.55 6.64 1.63
CA ARG A 207 4.42 6.72 0.16
C ARG A 207 3.96 8.08 -0.31
N GLN A 208 3.04 8.73 0.42
CA GLN A 208 2.38 9.96 0.00
C GLN A 208 3.37 11.07 -0.33
N LYS A 209 4.49 11.15 0.38
CA LYS A 209 5.51 12.17 0.15
C LYS A 209 6.23 12.02 -1.21
N TRP A 210 6.24 10.81 -1.79
CA TRP A 210 6.93 10.51 -3.04
C TRP A 210 6.05 10.62 -4.28
N ILE A 211 4.71 10.54 -4.14
CA ILE A 211 3.79 10.55 -5.26
C ILE A 211 3.17 11.93 -5.50
N ASP A 212 3.00 12.29 -6.76
CA ASP A 212 2.46 13.60 -7.15
C ASP A 212 0.93 13.66 -7.18
N GLN A 213 0.26 12.51 -7.14
CA GLN A 213 -1.20 12.41 -7.08
C GLN A 213 -1.67 11.80 -5.76
N ALA A 214 -2.91 11.36 -5.70
CA ALA A 214 -3.51 10.68 -4.56
C ALA A 214 -3.27 9.17 -4.60
N GLN A 215 -3.65 8.48 -3.53
CA GLN A 215 -3.61 7.03 -3.43
C GLN A 215 -4.95 6.48 -2.92
N SER A 216 -5.34 5.32 -3.46
CA SER A 216 -6.50 4.57 -3.02
C SER A 216 -6.12 3.79 -1.75
N VAL A 217 -6.35 4.39 -0.59
CA VAL A 217 -6.08 3.77 0.72
C VAL A 217 -7.38 3.18 1.25
N ASN A 218 -7.55 1.87 1.11
CA ASN A 218 -8.65 1.16 1.71
C ASN A 218 -8.40 0.93 3.19
N LEU A 219 -9.41 1.17 4.00
CA LEU A 219 -9.40 0.96 5.43
C LEU A 219 -10.28 -0.24 5.78
N TRP A 220 -9.88 -1.00 6.78
CA TRP A 220 -10.51 -2.25 7.18
C TRP A 220 -10.83 -2.21 8.66
N ILE A 221 -12.04 -2.60 9.01
CA ILE A 221 -12.51 -2.61 10.41
C ILE A 221 -13.45 -3.78 10.64
N LYS A 222 -13.18 -4.60 11.66
CA LYS A 222 -14.06 -5.73 11.99
C LYS A 222 -15.41 -5.24 12.48
N THR A 223 -15.41 -4.41 13.50
CA THR A 223 -16.62 -3.84 14.09
C THR A 223 -16.55 -2.32 14.02
N PRO A 224 -17.35 -1.68 13.18
CA PRO A 224 -17.35 -0.23 13.06
C PRO A 224 -17.96 0.41 14.31
N ASP A 225 -17.13 1.16 15.04
CA ASP A 225 -17.54 2.03 16.13
C ASP A 225 -17.00 3.46 15.91
N LEU A 226 -17.70 4.44 16.46
CA LEU A 226 -17.41 5.85 16.22
C LEU A 226 -16.01 6.25 16.75
N LYS A 227 -15.55 5.66 17.84
CA LYS A 227 -14.25 5.96 18.46
C LYS A 227 -13.13 5.50 17.55
N THR A 228 -13.15 4.24 17.10
CA THR A 228 -12.15 3.67 16.18
C THR A 228 -12.13 4.43 14.86
N LEU A 229 -13.30 4.73 14.27
CA LEU A 229 -13.39 5.52 13.05
C LEU A 229 -12.78 6.91 13.23
N SER A 230 -13.11 7.59 14.32
CA SER A 230 -12.57 8.91 14.61
C SER A 230 -11.05 8.88 14.75
N HIS A 231 -10.49 7.87 15.43
CA HIS A 231 -9.04 7.72 15.57
C HIS A 231 -8.35 7.46 14.23
N MET A 232 -8.90 6.56 13.41
CA MET A 232 -8.35 6.25 12.08
C MET A 232 -8.27 7.50 11.19
N TYR A 233 -9.38 8.22 11.04
CA TYR A 233 -9.41 9.40 10.16
C TYR A 233 -8.60 10.56 10.71
N ARG A 234 -8.55 10.76 12.03
CA ARG A 234 -7.67 11.74 12.64
C ARG A 234 -6.20 11.38 12.40
N HIS A 235 -5.82 10.12 12.57
CA HIS A 235 -4.46 9.67 12.30
C HIS A 235 -4.10 9.91 10.82
N ALA A 236 -4.96 9.52 9.88
CA ALA A 236 -4.78 9.78 8.45
C ALA A 236 -4.54 11.27 8.15
N TRP A 237 -5.27 12.14 8.82
CA TRP A 237 -5.10 13.60 8.67
C TRP A 237 -3.78 14.09 9.26
N HIS A 238 -3.40 13.62 10.46
CA HIS A 238 -2.14 14.01 11.13
C HIS A 238 -0.90 13.58 10.35
N VAL A 239 -0.92 12.40 9.73
CA VAL A 239 0.18 11.90 8.91
C VAL A 239 0.18 12.45 7.46
N GLY A 240 -0.71 13.38 7.15
CA GLY A 240 -0.70 14.15 5.91
C GLY A 240 -1.27 13.44 4.69
N LEU A 241 -2.11 12.42 4.84
CA LEU A 241 -2.74 11.78 3.70
C LEU A 241 -3.67 12.74 2.95
N LYS A 242 -3.57 12.74 1.62
CA LYS A 242 -4.47 13.50 0.73
C LYS A 242 -5.86 12.89 0.69
N THR A 243 -5.94 11.56 0.65
CA THR A 243 -7.19 10.81 0.48
C THR A 243 -7.13 9.49 1.24
N THR A 244 -8.30 9.00 1.64
CA THR A 244 -8.63 7.59 1.85
C THR A 244 -9.58 7.15 0.76
N TYR A 245 -9.93 5.85 0.70
CA TYR A 245 -10.84 5.33 -0.31
C TYR A 245 -11.99 4.55 0.35
N TYR A 246 -12.13 3.25 0.14
CA TYR A 246 -13.18 2.49 0.78
C TYR A 246 -12.90 2.25 2.27
N LEU A 247 -13.95 2.35 3.06
CA LEU A 247 -14.01 1.73 4.39
C LEU A 247 -14.74 0.40 4.26
N ARG A 248 -14.05 -0.69 4.58
CA ARG A 248 -14.60 -2.04 4.53
C ARG A 248 -14.83 -2.55 5.95
N SER A 249 -16.04 -3.04 6.22
CA SER A 249 -16.38 -3.68 7.50
C SER A 249 -16.84 -5.12 7.24
N LEU A 250 -16.69 -5.97 8.24
CA LEU A 250 -17.39 -7.25 8.24
C LEU A 250 -18.88 -6.94 8.43
N GLY A 251 -19.74 -7.57 7.61
CA GLY A 251 -21.18 -7.48 7.81
C GLY A 251 -21.56 -8.00 9.20
N ALA A 252 -22.53 -7.39 9.86
CA ALA A 252 -23.11 -7.97 11.05
C ALA A 252 -23.60 -9.39 10.69
N VAL A 253 -23.06 -10.41 11.35
CA VAL A 253 -23.58 -11.77 11.22
C VAL A 253 -24.93 -11.76 11.88
N SER A 254 -25.99 -11.67 11.09
CA SER A 254 -27.35 -11.87 11.56
C SER A 254 -27.48 -13.37 11.85
N TYR A 255 -27.36 -13.73 13.12
CA TYR A 255 -27.84 -15.03 13.58
C TYR A 255 -29.36 -15.01 13.52
N THR A 256 -29.94 -15.32 12.37
CA THR A 256 -31.32 -15.75 12.33
C THR A 256 -31.35 -17.20 12.82
N HIS A 257 -31.86 -17.37 14.02
CA HIS A 257 -32.24 -18.68 14.57
C HIS A 257 -33.38 -19.30 13.75
#